data_bf43fd5726bc3e84862bb234d9f3d0c8
#
_entry.id   bf43fd5726bc3e84862bb234d9f3d0c8
#
_cell.length_a   1.000
_cell.length_b   1.000
_cell.length_c   1.000
_cell.angle_alpha   90.00
_cell.angle_beta   90.00
_cell.angle_gamma   90.00
#
_symmetry.space_group_name_H-M   'P 1'
#
loop_
_entity.id
_entity.type
_entity.pdbx_description
1 polymer ?
#
loop_
_entity_poly.entity_id
_entity_poly.type
_entity_poly.pdbx_seq_one_letter_code
_entity_poly.pdbx_strand_id
1 'polypeptide(L)'
;MEQLIADLLIHPKVIETRDHMHHSIPKHDHLLRSVKYSSRFAKLLRADLRTCVRAAMIHDIDSRLGTLTTHGAVAARWAADQGEPEAVCRAIISHMYPLGPAPTSREAWVLVLADKAASLGDFRQYVRGLIDGSSQQTRRRLEQSDPYYRQRPPRRPRHRLLRRPLLKRPLRSRRRRTSVEP
;
A
#
# COMPACT_ATOMS: atom_id res chain seq x y z
N MET A 1 -4.66 6.34 24.66
CA MET A 1 -4.11 5.81 23.40
C MET A 1 -2.99 6.70 22.88
N GLU A 2 -3.21 7.99 22.68
CA GLU A 2 -2.19 8.94 22.21
C GLU A 2 -0.92 8.97 23.06
N GLN A 3 -1.05 8.91 24.37
CA GLN A 3 0.10 8.84 25.28
C GLN A 3 1.02 7.64 25.03
N LEU A 4 0.50 6.52 24.51
CA LEU A 4 1.27 5.31 24.22
C LEU A 4 2.14 5.42 22.97
N ILE A 5 1.89 6.40 22.12
CA ILE A 5 2.57 6.65 20.86
C ILE A 5 3.03 8.12 20.71
N ALA A 6 3.01 8.90 21.80
CA ALA A 6 3.32 10.33 21.74
C ALA A 6 4.72 10.62 21.18
N ASP A 7 5.69 9.81 21.59
CA ASP A 7 7.07 9.81 21.09
C ASP A 7 7.15 9.49 19.58
N LEU A 8 6.35 8.55 19.11
CA LEU A 8 6.30 8.19 17.69
C LEU A 8 5.65 9.29 16.83
N LEU A 9 4.61 9.96 17.35
CA LEU A 9 3.91 11.03 16.63
C LEU A 9 4.81 12.23 16.29
N ILE A 10 5.82 12.48 17.10
CA ILE A 10 6.81 13.55 16.89
C ILE A 10 8.08 13.07 16.19
N HIS A 11 8.22 11.78 15.94
CA HIS A 11 9.40 11.22 15.30
C HIS A 11 9.47 11.67 13.82
N PRO A 12 10.63 12.16 13.33
CA PRO A 12 10.78 12.69 11.96
C PRO A 12 10.28 11.74 10.88
N LYS A 13 10.63 10.46 10.95
CA LYS A 13 10.18 9.42 10.00
C LYS A 13 8.67 9.24 9.98
N VAL A 14 8.00 9.41 11.10
CA VAL A 14 6.52 9.34 11.18
C VAL A 14 5.90 10.62 10.61
N ILE A 15 6.51 11.79 10.89
CA ILE A 15 6.07 13.07 10.32
C ILE A 15 6.18 13.05 8.79
N GLU A 16 7.29 12.54 8.23
CA GLU A 16 7.49 12.39 6.77
C GLU A 16 6.35 11.62 6.09
N THR A 17 5.68 10.69 6.79
CA THR A 17 4.58 9.90 6.22
C THR A 17 3.38 10.75 5.79
N ARG A 18 3.28 12.00 6.25
CA ARG A 18 2.24 12.97 5.83
C ARG A 18 2.36 13.33 4.35
N ASP A 19 3.58 13.30 3.84
CA ASP A 19 3.90 13.61 2.45
C ASP A 19 4.11 12.38 1.59
N HIS A 20 4.05 11.18 2.17
CA HIS A 20 4.14 9.92 1.44
C HIS A 20 2.76 9.46 0.99
N MET A 21 2.66 9.06 -0.28
CA MET A 21 1.43 8.50 -0.83
C MET A 21 1.28 7.01 -0.49
N HIS A 22 0.11 6.64 0.04
CA HIS A 22 -0.33 5.27 0.24
C HIS A 22 -1.74 5.11 -0.33
N HIS A 23 -1.90 4.30 -1.38
CA HIS A 23 -3.19 4.08 -2.05
C HIS A 23 -4.00 5.36 -2.38
N SER A 24 -3.31 6.44 -2.77
CA SER A 24 -3.91 7.76 -3.10
C SER A 24 -4.37 8.60 -1.90
N ILE A 25 -3.96 8.26 -0.69
CA ILE A 25 -4.12 9.05 0.53
C ILE A 25 -2.75 9.26 1.19
N PRO A 26 -2.60 10.20 2.14
CA PRO A 26 -1.39 10.30 2.96
C PRO A 26 -1.16 9.01 3.76
N LYS A 27 0.05 8.48 3.76
CA LYS A 27 0.41 7.29 4.55
C LYS A 27 0.14 7.52 6.04
N HIS A 28 0.35 8.73 6.55
CA HIS A 28 0.07 9.10 7.93
C HIS A 28 -1.39 8.82 8.33
N ASP A 29 -2.35 9.12 7.45
CA ASP A 29 -3.78 8.88 7.71
C ASP A 29 -4.07 7.38 7.82
N HIS A 30 -3.43 6.56 6.99
CA HIS A 30 -3.49 5.10 7.08
C HIS A 30 -2.95 4.60 8.42
N LEU A 31 -1.77 5.08 8.86
CA LEU A 31 -1.16 4.69 10.12
C LEU A 31 -2.05 5.05 11.32
N LEU A 32 -2.58 6.27 11.37
CA LEU A 32 -3.51 6.68 12.43
C LEU A 32 -4.80 5.84 12.44
N ARG A 33 -5.31 5.49 11.27
CA ARG A 33 -6.48 4.61 11.16
C ARG A 33 -6.17 3.21 11.65
N SER A 34 -4.99 2.69 11.31
CA SER A 34 -4.49 1.40 11.81
C SER A 34 -4.37 1.41 13.33
N VAL A 35 -3.84 2.47 13.94
CA VAL A 35 -3.81 2.65 15.41
C VAL A 35 -5.20 2.61 16.02
N LYS A 36 -6.18 3.29 15.41
CA LYS A 36 -7.57 3.31 15.88
C LYS A 36 -8.20 1.91 15.87
N TYR A 37 -8.02 1.15 14.79
CA TYR A 37 -8.52 -0.22 14.72
C TYR A 37 -7.75 -1.15 15.64
N SER A 38 -6.43 -1.00 15.72
CA SER A 38 -5.57 -1.79 16.60
C SER A 38 -5.99 -1.65 18.07
N SER A 39 -6.29 -0.44 18.53
CA SER A 39 -6.77 -0.23 19.89
C SER A 39 -8.10 -0.92 20.19
N ARG A 40 -8.99 -1.05 19.20
CA ARG A 40 -10.28 -1.74 19.35
C ARG A 40 -10.09 -3.26 19.38
N PHE A 41 -9.29 -3.79 18.43
CA PHE A 41 -9.05 -5.22 18.33
C PHE A 41 -8.18 -5.73 19.47
N ALA A 42 -7.23 -4.92 19.99
CA ALA A 42 -6.45 -5.27 21.17
C ALA A 42 -7.36 -5.56 22.38
N LYS A 43 -8.36 -4.72 22.62
CA LYS A 43 -9.35 -4.94 23.69
C LYS A 43 -10.17 -6.22 23.46
N LEU A 44 -10.64 -6.43 22.23
CA LEU A 44 -11.45 -7.58 21.85
C LEU A 44 -10.68 -8.91 21.98
N LEU A 45 -9.43 -8.93 21.56
CA LEU A 45 -8.57 -10.11 21.55
C LEU A 45 -7.74 -10.24 22.84
N ARG A 46 -7.91 -9.34 23.81
CA ARG A 46 -7.16 -9.31 25.08
C ARG A 46 -5.64 -9.33 24.83
N ALA A 47 -5.20 -8.55 23.84
CA ALA A 47 -3.79 -8.37 23.49
C ALA A 47 -3.21 -7.13 24.21
N ASP A 48 -1.88 -7.03 24.30
CA ASP A 48 -1.23 -5.86 24.89
C ASP A 48 -1.48 -4.61 24.05
N LEU A 49 -2.20 -3.67 24.62
CA LEU A 49 -2.62 -2.43 23.94
C LEU A 49 -1.41 -1.59 23.50
N ARG A 50 -0.36 -1.50 24.33
CA ARG A 50 0.83 -0.69 24.03
C ARG A 50 1.54 -1.26 22.81
N THR A 51 1.83 -2.55 22.80
CA THR A 51 2.44 -3.25 21.67
C THR A 51 1.62 -3.07 20.41
N CYS A 52 0.30 -3.28 20.48
CA CYS A 52 -0.59 -3.20 19.32
C CYS A 52 -0.61 -1.81 18.67
N VAL A 53 -0.75 -0.73 19.46
CA VAL A 53 -0.84 0.62 18.89
C VAL A 53 0.52 1.14 18.41
N ARG A 54 1.62 0.77 19.07
CA ARG A 54 2.98 1.11 18.62
C ARG A 54 3.29 0.42 17.30
N ALA A 55 3.06 -0.90 17.22
CA ALA A 55 3.23 -1.65 15.98
C ALA A 55 2.39 -1.05 14.84
N ALA A 56 1.13 -0.70 15.11
CA ALA A 56 0.24 -0.09 14.10
C ALA A 56 0.73 1.29 13.61
N MET A 57 1.38 2.08 14.48
CA MET A 57 1.87 3.40 14.10
C MET A 57 3.07 3.36 13.16
N ILE A 58 3.86 2.28 13.22
CA ILE A 58 5.15 2.21 12.51
C ILE A 58 5.28 1.03 11.54
N HIS A 59 4.24 0.18 11.38
CA HIS A 59 4.33 -1.05 10.57
C HIS A 59 4.74 -0.82 9.11
N ASP A 60 4.49 0.37 8.60
CA ASP A 60 4.71 0.72 7.18
C ASP A 60 5.82 1.76 6.97
N ILE A 61 6.61 2.05 8.03
CA ILE A 61 7.79 2.92 7.91
C ILE A 61 8.75 2.29 6.91
N ASP A 62 9.28 3.13 6.01
CA ASP A 62 10.21 2.73 4.95
C ASP A 62 9.74 1.54 4.08
N SER A 63 8.42 1.28 4.02
CA SER A 63 7.86 0.15 3.25
C SER A 63 8.28 0.12 1.78
N ARG A 64 8.71 1.26 1.22
CA ARG A 64 9.20 1.37 -0.17
C ARG A 64 10.59 0.78 -0.40
N LEU A 65 11.35 0.54 0.66
CA LEU A 65 12.65 -0.14 0.59
C LEU A 65 12.49 -1.66 0.49
N GLY A 66 11.28 -2.16 0.69
CA GLY A 66 10.93 -3.57 0.56
C GLY A 66 9.97 -3.84 -0.60
N THR A 67 9.69 -5.11 -0.79
CA THR A 67 8.62 -5.61 -1.67
C THR A 67 7.33 -5.80 -0.87
N LEU A 68 6.25 -6.22 -1.53
CA LEU A 68 4.98 -6.55 -0.88
C LEU A 68 5.13 -7.59 0.25
N THR A 69 6.09 -8.50 0.13
CA THR A 69 6.33 -9.57 1.12
C THR A 69 7.43 -9.25 2.12
N THR A 70 8.29 -8.27 1.85
CA THR A 70 9.49 -7.99 2.66
C THR A 70 9.45 -6.66 3.39
N HIS A 71 8.52 -5.74 3.06
CA HIS A 71 8.51 -4.42 3.70
C HIS A 71 8.20 -4.49 5.20
N GLY A 72 7.46 -5.51 5.66
CA GLY A 72 7.26 -5.75 7.09
C GLY A 72 8.58 -6.01 7.83
N ALA A 73 9.50 -6.73 7.21
CA ALA A 73 10.84 -6.94 7.78
C ALA A 73 11.68 -5.64 7.79
N VAL A 74 11.52 -4.78 6.77
CA VAL A 74 12.18 -3.46 6.73
C VAL A 74 11.69 -2.59 7.89
N ALA A 75 10.37 -2.48 8.05
CA ALA A 75 9.77 -1.68 9.11
C ALA A 75 10.10 -2.22 10.52
N ALA A 76 10.13 -3.56 10.69
CA ALA A 76 10.50 -4.19 11.94
C ALA A 76 11.98 -3.96 12.30
N ARG A 77 12.89 -3.97 11.32
CA ARG A 77 14.29 -3.62 11.53
C ARG A 77 14.43 -2.18 12.01
N TRP A 78 13.78 -1.26 11.31
CA TRP A 78 13.76 0.13 11.73
C TRP A 78 13.22 0.28 13.16
N ALA A 79 12.12 -0.41 13.51
CA ALA A 79 11.57 -0.40 14.86
C ALA A 79 12.57 -0.89 15.90
N ALA A 80 13.29 -1.98 15.62
CA ALA A 80 14.33 -2.50 16.49
C ALA A 80 15.48 -1.50 16.68
N ASP A 81 15.92 -0.83 15.61
CA ASP A 81 16.96 0.22 15.65
C ASP A 81 16.50 1.45 16.48
N GLN A 82 15.19 1.68 16.62
CA GLN A 82 14.63 2.71 17.51
C GLN A 82 14.42 2.21 18.96
N GLY A 83 14.80 0.97 19.28
CA GLY A 83 14.65 0.40 20.61
C GLY A 83 13.24 -0.11 20.95
N GLU A 84 12.39 -0.34 19.94
CA GLU A 84 11.08 -0.93 20.17
C GLU A 84 11.19 -2.37 20.72
N PRO A 85 10.30 -2.77 21.62
CA PRO A 85 10.29 -4.13 22.16
C PRO A 85 10.16 -5.18 21.04
N GLU A 86 10.77 -6.35 21.25
CA GLU A 86 10.71 -7.47 20.30
C GLU A 86 9.27 -7.85 19.92
N ALA A 87 8.32 -7.74 20.85
CA ALA A 87 6.92 -8.03 20.60
C ALA A 87 6.32 -7.09 19.52
N VAL A 88 6.72 -5.81 19.50
CA VAL A 88 6.34 -4.83 18.45
C VAL A 88 6.94 -5.24 17.12
N CYS A 89 8.24 -5.56 17.09
CA CYS A 89 8.94 -5.97 15.87
C CYS A 89 8.33 -7.24 15.26
N ARG A 90 8.03 -8.25 16.09
CA ARG A 90 7.39 -9.51 15.64
C ARG A 90 6.00 -9.29 15.08
N ALA A 91 5.21 -8.40 15.69
CA ALA A 91 3.90 -8.05 15.15
C ALA A 91 4.03 -7.42 13.75
N ILE A 92 4.98 -6.50 13.57
CA ILE A 92 5.21 -5.80 12.30
C ILE A 92 5.60 -6.78 11.19
N ILE A 93 6.49 -7.73 11.43
CA ILE A 93 6.95 -8.69 10.40
C ILE A 93 5.80 -9.41 9.73
N SER A 94 4.75 -9.76 10.46
CA SER A 94 3.64 -10.59 9.98
C SER A 94 2.42 -9.83 9.47
N HIS A 95 2.43 -8.48 9.47
CA HIS A 95 1.22 -7.69 9.14
C HIS A 95 0.69 -7.96 7.71
N MET A 96 1.56 -8.37 6.79
CA MET A 96 1.20 -8.70 5.42
C MET A 96 0.61 -10.10 5.21
N TYR A 97 0.34 -10.85 6.29
CA TYR A 97 -0.32 -12.16 6.13
C TYR A 97 -1.62 -12.05 5.32
N PRO A 98 -1.91 -12.97 4.37
CA PRO A 98 -1.23 -14.24 4.07
C PRO A 98 -0.04 -14.15 3.10
N LEU A 99 0.33 -12.97 2.58
CA LEU A 99 1.46 -12.79 1.66
C LEU A 99 2.81 -12.80 2.37
N GLY A 100 2.83 -12.44 3.65
CA GLY A 100 3.98 -12.49 4.56
C GLY A 100 3.90 -13.66 5.54
N PRO A 101 4.83 -13.70 6.53
CA PRO A 101 4.86 -14.73 7.56
C PRO A 101 3.55 -14.78 8.37
N ALA A 102 3.20 -15.97 8.86
CA ALA A 102 2.02 -16.13 9.71
C ALA A 102 2.18 -15.42 11.05
N PRO A 103 1.11 -14.76 11.58
CA PRO A 103 1.12 -14.16 12.90
C PRO A 103 1.26 -15.23 14.00
N THR A 104 2.19 -15.02 14.94
CA THR A 104 2.49 -15.96 16.01
C THR A 104 2.03 -15.49 17.40
N SER A 105 1.45 -14.28 17.49
CA SER A 105 0.94 -13.73 18.75
C SER A 105 -0.42 -13.03 18.53
N ARG A 106 -1.13 -12.71 19.62
CA ARG A 106 -2.38 -11.96 19.58
C ARG A 106 -2.16 -10.55 19.01
N GLU A 107 -1.06 -9.91 19.39
CA GLU A 107 -0.66 -8.57 18.93
C GLU A 107 -0.41 -8.57 17.42
N ALA A 108 0.22 -9.62 16.91
CA ALA A 108 0.44 -9.80 15.48
C ALA A 108 -0.90 -9.97 14.72
N TRP A 109 -1.84 -10.76 15.24
CA TRP A 109 -3.19 -10.88 14.67
C TRP A 109 -3.95 -9.56 14.74
N VAL A 110 -3.83 -8.82 15.86
CA VAL A 110 -4.43 -7.48 15.99
C VAL A 110 -3.94 -6.58 14.88
N LEU A 111 -2.63 -6.55 14.61
CA LEU A 111 -2.07 -5.70 13.56
C LEU A 111 -2.53 -6.12 12.18
N VAL A 112 -2.52 -7.42 11.84
CA VAL A 112 -3.04 -7.93 10.56
C VAL A 112 -4.47 -7.48 10.32
N LEU A 113 -5.35 -7.62 11.33
CA LEU A 113 -6.76 -7.23 11.21
C LEU A 113 -6.91 -5.71 11.13
N ALA A 114 -6.14 -4.96 11.91
CA ALA A 114 -6.20 -3.50 11.96
C ALA A 114 -5.75 -2.87 10.64
N ASP A 115 -4.67 -3.36 10.04
CA ASP A 115 -4.18 -2.93 8.73
C ASP A 115 -5.22 -3.18 7.62
N LYS A 116 -5.82 -4.39 7.57
CA LYS A 116 -6.87 -4.71 6.58
C LYS A 116 -8.10 -3.80 6.75
N ALA A 117 -8.54 -3.57 8.01
CA ALA A 117 -9.65 -2.68 8.30
C ALA A 117 -9.32 -1.22 7.94
N ALA A 118 -8.08 -0.78 8.18
CA ALA A 118 -7.60 0.53 7.78
C ALA A 118 -7.60 0.69 6.25
N SER A 119 -7.06 -0.29 5.52
CA SER A 119 -7.06 -0.31 4.05
C SER A 119 -8.47 -0.23 3.45
N LEU A 120 -9.46 -0.90 4.05
CA LEU A 120 -10.86 -0.76 3.65
C LEU A 120 -11.40 0.66 3.91
N GLY A 121 -11.02 1.27 5.05
CA GLY A 121 -11.33 2.65 5.38
C GLY A 121 -10.71 3.65 4.39
N ASP A 122 -9.47 3.39 3.97
CA ASP A 122 -8.76 4.17 2.96
C ASP A 122 -9.46 4.13 1.61
N PHE A 123 -9.86 2.95 1.18
CA PHE A 123 -10.62 2.76 -0.04
C PHE A 123 -11.95 3.52 -0.01
N ARG A 124 -12.68 3.46 1.11
CA ARG A 124 -13.92 4.23 1.28
C ARG A 124 -13.68 5.74 1.22
N GLN A 125 -12.62 6.24 1.86
CA GLN A 125 -12.22 7.64 1.79
C GLN A 125 -11.90 8.05 0.36
N TYR A 126 -11.11 7.22 -0.35
CA TYR A 126 -10.76 7.46 -1.74
C TYR A 126 -11.99 7.55 -2.65
N VAL A 127 -12.92 6.60 -2.53
CA VAL A 127 -14.17 6.60 -3.34
C VAL A 127 -15.01 7.83 -3.06
N ARG A 128 -15.18 8.22 -1.79
CA ARG A 128 -15.87 9.48 -1.44
C ARG A 128 -15.19 10.69 -2.06
N GLY A 129 -13.88 10.75 -1.95
CA GLY A 129 -13.09 11.84 -2.51
C GLY A 129 -13.06 11.87 -4.04
N LEU A 130 -13.43 10.80 -4.74
CA LEU A 130 -13.68 10.84 -6.19
C LEU A 130 -14.96 11.59 -6.51
N ILE A 131 -15.99 11.49 -5.65
CA ILE A 131 -17.29 12.13 -5.85
C ILE A 131 -17.18 13.66 -5.65
N ASP A 132 -16.46 14.10 -4.61
CA ASP A 132 -16.30 15.51 -4.28
C ASP A 132 -15.04 16.16 -4.88
N GLY A 133 -14.22 15.40 -5.61
CA GLY A 133 -12.98 15.88 -6.25
C GLY A 133 -11.77 16.00 -5.32
N SER A 134 -11.92 15.79 -4.00
CA SER A 134 -10.84 15.94 -3.01
C SER A 134 -9.72 14.90 -3.17
N SER A 135 -10.05 13.68 -3.62
CA SER A 135 -9.04 12.64 -3.89
C SER A 135 -8.07 13.03 -5.00
N GLN A 136 -8.54 13.73 -6.04
CA GLN A 136 -7.67 14.18 -7.12
C GLN A 136 -6.70 15.28 -6.64
N GLN A 137 -7.20 16.22 -5.83
CA GLN A 137 -6.38 17.29 -5.25
C GLN A 137 -5.32 16.71 -4.31
N THR A 138 -5.73 15.81 -3.40
CA THR A 138 -4.83 15.13 -2.48
C THR A 138 -3.74 14.37 -3.23
N ARG A 139 -4.12 13.62 -4.27
CA ARG A 139 -3.18 12.88 -5.10
C ARG A 139 -2.17 13.80 -5.79
N ARG A 140 -2.62 14.89 -6.40
CA ARG A 140 -1.73 15.88 -7.05
C ARG A 140 -0.73 16.46 -6.06
N ARG A 141 -1.20 16.84 -4.85
CA ARG A 141 -0.33 17.33 -3.78
C ARG A 141 0.73 16.29 -3.42
N LEU A 142 0.33 15.05 -3.16
CA LEU A 142 1.25 13.98 -2.77
C LEU A 142 2.22 13.59 -3.90
N GLU A 143 1.82 13.66 -5.17
CA GLU A 143 2.72 13.45 -6.30
C GLU A 143 3.83 14.52 -6.37
N GLN A 144 3.55 15.73 -5.87
CA GLN A 144 4.51 16.83 -5.81
C GLN A 144 5.40 16.78 -4.55
N SER A 145 4.85 16.45 -3.39
CA SER A 145 5.57 16.43 -2.12
C SER A 145 6.36 15.13 -1.89
N ASP A 146 5.85 13.99 -2.36
CA ASP A 146 6.44 12.69 -2.11
C ASP A 146 7.78 12.50 -2.86
N PRO A 147 8.91 12.35 -2.15
CA PRO A 147 10.23 12.20 -2.76
C PRO A 147 10.32 11.05 -3.77
N TYR A 148 9.58 9.96 -3.53
CA TYR A 148 9.56 8.81 -4.44
C TYR A 148 8.95 9.15 -5.81
N TYR A 149 7.87 9.94 -5.84
CA TYR A 149 7.25 10.37 -7.10
C TYR A 149 8.07 11.44 -7.81
N ARG A 150 8.71 12.33 -7.05
CA ARG A 150 9.61 13.35 -7.61
C ARG A 150 10.83 12.78 -8.31
N GLN A 151 11.34 11.63 -7.86
CA GLN A 151 12.50 10.95 -8.44
C GLN A 151 12.09 9.98 -9.57
N ARG A 152 10.81 9.70 -9.74
CA ARG A 152 10.33 8.81 -10.81
C ARG A 152 10.49 9.51 -12.16
N PRO A 153 11.15 8.90 -13.15
CA PRO A 153 11.14 9.44 -14.51
C PRO A 153 9.68 9.52 -14.98
N PRO A 154 9.32 10.56 -15.75
CA PRO A 154 7.97 10.71 -16.27
C PRO A 154 7.58 9.42 -16.99
N ARG A 155 6.42 8.85 -16.64
CA ARG A 155 5.90 7.68 -17.33
C ARG A 155 5.84 8.02 -18.80
N ARG A 156 6.59 7.29 -19.65
CA ARG A 156 6.45 7.39 -21.10
C ARG A 156 4.96 7.31 -21.42
N PRO A 157 4.41 8.26 -22.18
CA PRO A 157 3.02 8.17 -22.57
C PRO A 157 2.81 6.79 -23.18
N ARG A 158 1.86 6.03 -22.68
CA ARG A 158 1.45 4.79 -23.33
C ARG A 158 1.02 5.24 -24.71
N HIS A 159 1.88 5.02 -25.72
CA HIS A 159 1.45 5.15 -27.10
C HIS A 159 0.17 4.34 -27.21
N ARG A 160 -0.95 5.03 -27.36
CA ARG A 160 -2.16 4.40 -27.83
C ARG A 160 -1.71 3.57 -29.00
N LEU A 161 -1.72 2.25 -28.86
CA LEU A 161 -1.60 1.33 -29.96
C LEU A 161 -2.77 1.74 -30.87
N LEU A 162 -2.48 2.65 -31.80
CA LEU A 162 -3.36 2.96 -32.90
C LEU A 162 -3.67 1.58 -33.51
N ARG A 163 -4.90 1.17 -33.38
CA ARG A 163 -5.41 -0.01 -34.06
C ARG A 163 -4.88 0.07 -35.48
N ARG A 164 -3.93 -0.78 -35.83
CA ARG A 164 -3.54 -0.99 -37.20
C ARG A 164 -4.85 -1.29 -37.95
N PRO A 165 -5.23 -0.51 -38.97
CA PRO A 165 -6.38 -0.86 -39.77
C PRO A 165 -6.11 -2.25 -40.31
N LEU A 166 -7.06 -3.17 -40.10
CA LEU A 166 -7.05 -4.50 -40.69
C LEU A 166 -6.92 -4.31 -42.20
N LEU A 167 -5.71 -4.47 -42.72
CA LEU A 167 -5.47 -4.54 -44.18
C LEU A 167 -6.37 -5.67 -44.68
N LYS A 168 -7.42 -5.27 -45.43
CA LYS A 168 -8.26 -6.20 -46.17
C LYS A 168 -7.32 -7.10 -47.04
N ARG A 169 -7.23 -8.37 -46.73
CA ARG A 169 -6.55 -9.35 -47.57
C ARG A 169 -7.17 -9.28 -48.98
N PRO A 170 -6.39 -9.10 -50.05
CA PRO A 170 -6.96 -9.18 -51.39
C PRO A 170 -7.46 -10.60 -51.62
N LEU A 171 -8.67 -10.71 -52.12
CA LEU A 171 -9.29 -11.95 -52.57
C LEU A 171 -8.39 -12.56 -53.65
N ARG A 172 -7.78 -13.71 -53.36
CA ARG A 172 -7.11 -14.52 -54.38
C ARG A 172 -8.15 -14.95 -55.43
N SER A 173 -8.06 -14.40 -56.63
CA SER A 173 -8.80 -14.86 -57.79
C SER A 173 -8.45 -16.32 -58.05
N ARG A 174 -9.42 -17.21 -57.99
CA ARG A 174 -9.33 -18.59 -58.47
C ARG A 174 -9.13 -18.53 -59.98
N ARG A 175 -7.89 -18.76 -60.46
CA ARG A 175 -7.66 -19.13 -61.86
C ARG A 175 -8.27 -20.51 -62.09
N ARG A 176 -9.31 -20.55 -62.95
CA ARG A 176 -9.81 -21.78 -63.54
C ARG A 176 -8.70 -22.38 -64.35
N ARG A 177 -8.30 -23.60 -64.03
CA ARG A 177 -7.55 -24.47 -64.94
C ARG A 177 -8.56 -25.00 -65.96
N THR A 178 -8.44 -24.62 -67.22
CA THR A 178 -9.05 -25.31 -68.34
C THR A 178 -8.12 -26.45 -68.70
N SER A 179 -8.59 -27.66 -68.56
CA SER A 179 -8.01 -28.87 -69.15
C SER A 179 -8.30 -28.88 -70.64
N VAL A 180 -7.30 -29.07 -71.42
CA VAL A 180 -7.41 -29.53 -72.79
C VAL A 180 -6.43 -30.68 -72.93
N GLU A 181 -7.01 -31.83 -73.10
CA GLU A 181 -6.42 -32.98 -73.75
C GLU A 181 -6.53 -32.83 -75.28
N PRO A 182 -5.80 -33.56 -76.08
CA PRO A 182 -5.63 -35.00 -76.18
C PRO A 182 -4.21 -35.56 -75.93
#